data_77f7ebefc330ca3daedd0312df7bac42
#
_entry.id   77f7ebefc330ca3daedd0312df7bac42
#
_cell.length_a   1.000
_cell.length_b   1.000
_cell.length_c   1.000
_cell.angle_alpha   90.00
_cell.angle_beta   90.00
_cell.angle_gamma   90.00
#
_symmetry.space_group_name_H-M   'P 1'
#
loop_
_entity.id
_entity.type
_entity.pdbx_description
1 polymer ?
#
loop_
_entity_poly.entity_id
_entity_poly.type
_entity_poly.pdbx_seq_one_letter_code
_entity_poly.pdbx_strand_id
1 'polypeptide(L)'
;LSMVANWNAIRLNAQQRYQTETSFGFWTFGASAAKLQSRVAALESVTFHHELGSLRDKTDRLIELAGHLARLLDEDADNCQRAAQLCKADLVTDMVGEFPDLQGIMGRYYATHGREKKAIGRAIEEHYHPRHAGDALPQSKAGRILAVADRIDSLIGLFAVGEFPS
;
A
#
# COMPACT_ATOMS: atom_id res chain seq x y z
N LEU A 1 -1.13 24.39 17.06
CA LEU A 1 -1.04 24.27 15.60
C LEU A 1 -0.85 22.81 15.27
N SER A 2 -1.86 22.27 14.64
CA SER A 2 -2.28 20.89 14.64
C SER A 2 -1.35 19.94 13.87
N MET A 3 -1.35 18.68 14.27
CA MET A 3 -0.78 17.53 13.54
C MET A 3 -1.14 17.54 12.05
N VAL A 4 -2.34 18.04 11.67
CA VAL A 4 -2.80 18.15 10.29
C VAL A 4 -1.96 19.12 9.45
N ALA A 5 -1.51 20.25 10.04
CA ALA A 5 -0.65 21.20 9.33
C ALA A 5 0.76 20.62 9.10
N ASN A 6 1.25 19.84 10.06
CA ASN A 6 2.53 19.14 9.93
C ASN A 6 2.45 18.01 8.88
N TRP A 7 1.32 17.33 8.80
CA TRP A 7 1.06 16.28 7.81
C TRP A 7 1.07 16.80 6.38
N ASN A 8 0.39 17.92 6.14
CA ASN A 8 0.39 18.56 4.82
C ASN A 8 1.77 19.07 4.42
N ALA A 9 2.55 19.57 5.37
CA ALA A 9 3.94 19.99 5.12
C ALA A 9 4.86 18.82 4.79
N ILE A 10 4.74 17.68 5.47
CA ILE A 10 5.49 16.45 5.19
C ILE A 10 5.08 15.89 3.83
N ARG A 11 3.79 15.83 3.54
CA ARG A 11 3.25 15.36 2.25
C ARG A 11 3.72 16.23 1.09
N LEU A 12 3.67 17.56 1.23
CA LEU A 12 4.15 18.53 0.22
C LEU A 12 5.68 18.42 0.05
N ASN A 13 6.42 18.25 1.12
CA ASN A 13 7.87 18.10 1.08
C ASN A 13 8.30 16.79 0.42
N ALA A 14 7.62 15.68 0.73
CA ALA A 14 7.84 14.39 0.05
C ALA A 14 7.46 14.46 -1.43
N GLN A 15 6.35 15.12 -1.76
CA GLN A 15 5.90 15.31 -3.14
C GLN A 15 6.85 16.23 -3.92
N GLN A 16 7.36 17.30 -3.31
CA GLN A 16 8.36 18.18 -3.90
C GLN A 16 9.71 17.49 -4.08
N ARG A 17 10.17 16.72 -3.10
CA ARG A 17 11.40 15.91 -3.22
C ARG A 17 11.27 14.90 -4.35
N TYR A 18 10.16 14.20 -4.45
CA TYR A 18 9.91 13.27 -5.55
C TYR A 18 9.95 13.97 -6.92
N GLN A 19 9.34 15.16 -7.04
CA GLN A 19 9.39 15.95 -8.28
C GLN A 19 10.78 16.49 -8.58
N THR A 20 11.55 16.90 -7.57
CA THR A 20 12.92 17.35 -7.74
C THR A 20 13.86 16.20 -8.11
N GLU A 21 13.64 15.03 -7.57
CA GLU A 21 14.43 13.84 -7.83
C GLU A 21 14.16 13.23 -9.21
N THR A 22 12.93 13.34 -9.73
CA THR A 22 12.61 12.97 -11.11
C THR A 22 13.17 13.97 -12.13
N SER A 23 13.41 15.21 -11.74
CA SER A 23 14.01 16.23 -12.59
C SER A 23 15.52 16.39 -12.42
N PHE A 24 16.08 16.00 -11.27
CA PHE A 24 17.53 16.04 -10.96
C PHE A 24 18.15 14.64 -10.87
N GLY A 25 17.52 13.69 -11.49
CA GLY A 25 17.98 12.36 -11.80
C GLY A 25 19.12 11.79 -10.99
N PHE A 26 19.02 10.58 -10.59
CA PHE A 26 20.13 9.65 -10.53
C PHE A 26 20.95 9.51 -9.24
N TRP A 27 20.95 10.45 -8.28
CA TRP A 27 22.06 10.41 -7.30
C TRP A 27 21.74 10.01 -5.85
N THR A 28 20.51 10.02 -5.40
CA THR A 28 20.21 9.71 -3.98
C THR A 28 19.21 8.56 -3.75
N PHE A 29 18.46 8.17 -4.76
CA PHE A 29 17.52 7.03 -4.68
C PHE A 29 17.75 6.02 -5.81
N GLY A 30 18.95 5.87 -6.27
CA GLY A 30 19.34 5.08 -7.43
C GLY A 30 18.94 3.60 -7.43
N ALA A 31 18.58 3.04 -6.29
CA ALA A 31 17.97 1.71 -6.20
C ALA A 31 16.45 1.78 -5.98
N SER A 32 15.93 2.91 -5.56
CA SER A 32 14.53 3.09 -5.14
C SER A 32 13.57 3.30 -6.32
N ALA A 33 14.08 3.76 -7.47
CA ALA A 33 13.32 3.84 -8.72
C ALA A 33 13.14 2.46 -9.40
N ALA A 34 13.67 1.40 -8.82
CA ALA A 34 13.33 0.05 -9.22
C ALA A 34 11.81 -0.12 -9.14
N LYS A 35 11.22 -0.73 -10.16
CA LYS A 35 9.78 -0.99 -10.22
C LYS A 35 9.32 -1.55 -8.89
N LEU A 36 8.21 -1.06 -8.36
CA LEU A 36 7.63 -1.50 -7.08
C LEU A 36 7.52 -3.04 -7.02
N GLN A 37 7.27 -3.68 -8.16
CA GLN A 37 7.29 -5.13 -8.32
C GLN A 37 8.57 -5.81 -7.82
N SER A 38 9.73 -5.23 -8.01
CA SER A 38 11.00 -5.84 -7.58
C SER A 38 11.15 -5.89 -6.05
N ARG A 39 10.36 -5.12 -5.33
CA ARG A 39 10.34 -5.07 -3.86
C ARG A 39 9.41 -6.13 -3.24
N VAL A 40 8.50 -6.71 -4.03
CA VAL A 40 7.52 -7.70 -3.53
C VAL A 40 8.20 -8.92 -2.89
N ALA A 41 9.30 -9.39 -3.45
CA ALA A 41 10.06 -10.52 -2.88
C ALA A 41 10.63 -10.20 -1.48
N ALA A 42 11.04 -8.96 -1.23
CA ALA A 42 11.58 -8.54 0.07
C ALA A 42 10.55 -8.56 1.21
N LEU A 43 9.25 -8.60 0.90
CA LEU A 43 8.18 -8.73 1.89
C LEU A 43 8.25 -10.06 2.65
N GLU A 44 8.94 -11.06 2.12
CA GLU A 44 9.17 -12.34 2.80
C GLU A 44 9.99 -12.18 4.08
N SER A 45 10.87 -11.20 4.13
CA SER A 45 11.69 -10.90 5.31
C SER A 45 10.97 -10.08 6.39
N VAL A 46 9.77 -9.58 6.12
CA VAL A 46 9.00 -8.76 7.04
C VAL A 46 7.89 -9.59 7.67
N THR A 47 7.99 -9.87 8.95
CA THR A 47 6.97 -10.61 9.69
C THR A 47 5.69 -9.78 9.79
N PHE A 48 4.55 -10.34 9.33
CA PHE A 48 3.23 -9.77 9.59
C PHE A 48 2.76 -10.20 11.00
N HIS A 49 2.81 -11.49 11.25
CA HIS A 49 2.47 -12.09 12.55
C HIS A 49 3.16 -13.45 12.66
N HIS A 50 3.60 -13.83 13.87
CA HIS A 50 4.40 -15.05 14.06
C HIS A 50 3.68 -16.34 13.62
N GLU A 51 2.34 -16.39 13.71
CA GLU A 51 1.54 -17.54 13.26
C GLU A 51 0.92 -17.35 11.87
N LEU A 52 0.80 -16.12 11.37
CA LEU A 52 0.19 -15.80 10.07
C LEU A 52 1.21 -15.59 8.96
N GLY A 53 2.51 -15.65 9.31
CA GLY A 53 3.60 -15.55 8.38
C GLY A 53 4.08 -14.11 8.09
N SER A 54 4.68 -13.94 6.92
CA SER A 54 5.27 -12.70 6.46
C SER A 54 4.26 -11.75 5.81
N LEU A 55 4.69 -10.53 5.52
CA LEU A 55 3.91 -9.62 4.65
C LEU A 55 3.76 -10.17 3.24
N ARG A 56 4.66 -11.06 2.79
CA ARG A 56 4.52 -11.75 1.52
C ARG A 56 3.33 -12.71 1.57
N ASP A 57 3.23 -13.55 2.60
CA ASP A 57 2.11 -14.47 2.78
C ASP A 57 0.78 -13.71 2.85
N LYS A 58 0.74 -12.59 3.58
CA LYS A 58 -0.41 -11.69 3.61
C LYS A 58 -0.75 -11.16 2.22
N THR A 59 0.25 -10.72 1.47
CA THR A 59 0.04 -10.20 0.10
C THR A 59 -0.56 -11.26 -0.82
N ASP A 60 -0.11 -12.50 -0.72
CA ASP A 60 -0.65 -13.60 -1.53
C ASP A 60 -2.12 -13.87 -1.19
N ARG A 61 -2.50 -13.87 0.09
CA ARG A 61 -3.92 -13.94 0.50
C ARG A 61 -4.75 -12.75 0.00
N LEU A 62 -4.18 -11.55 0.01
CA LEU A 62 -4.85 -10.34 -0.51
C LEU A 62 -5.12 -10.42 -2.00
N ILE A 63 -4.20 -10.99 -2.80
CA ILE A 63 -4.39 -11.18 -4.24
C ILE A 63 -5.63 -12.05 -4.50
N GLU A 64 -5.73 -13.17 -3.79
CA GLU A 64 -6.86 -14.09 -3.92
C GLU A 64 -8.18 -13.42 -3.50
N LEU A 65 -8.18 -12.80 -2.32
CA LEU A 65 -9.37 -12.18 -1.74
C LEU A 65 -9.85 -10.98 -2.56
N ALA A 66 -8.94 -10.10 -2.98
CA ALA A 66 -9.28 -8.94 -3.82
C ALA A 66 -9.80 -9.37 -5.19
N GLY A 67 -9.22 -10.40 -5.80
CA GLY A 67 -9.69 -10.96 -7.06
C GLY A 67 -11.09 -11.60 -6.93
N HIS A 68 -11.35 -12.29 -5.82
CA HIS A 68 -12.67 -12.88 -5.54
C HIS A 68 -13.73 -11.77 -5.34
N LEU A 69 -13.45 -10.80 -4.50
CA LEU A 69 -14.36 -9.66 -4.26
C LEU A 69 -14.63 -8.85 -5.52
N ALA A 70 -13.61 -8.63 -6.35
CA ALA A 70 -13.78 -7.91 -7.61
C ALA A 70 -14.76 -8.64 -8.55
N ARG A 71 -14.63 -9.96 -8.70
CA ARG A 71 -15.56 -10.77 -9.51
C ARG A 71 -16.98 -10.74 -8.96
N LEU A 72 -17.17 -10.82 -7.63
CA LEU A 72 -18.48 -10.74 -6.99
C LEU A 72 -19.16 -9.38 -7.21
N LEU A 73 -18.39 -8.31 -7.35
CA LEU A 73 -18.87 -6.94 -7.51
C LEU A 73 -18.88 -6.46 -8.97
N ASP A 74 -18.62 -7.36 -9.92
CA ASP A 74 -18.52 -7.08 -11.35
C ASP A 74 -17.51 -5.96 -11.66
N GLU A 75 -16.32 -6.07 -11.04
CA GLU A 75 -15.22 -5.10 -11.18
C GLU A 75 -13.99 -5.75 -11.81
N ASP A 76 -13.03 -4.93 -12.26
CA ASP A 76 -11.78 -5.37 -12.89
C ASP A 76 -10.90 -6.14 -11.89
N ALA A 77 -11.00 -7.48 -11.94
CA ALA A 77 -10.25 -8.36 -11.05
C ALA A 77 -8.74 -8.27 -11.26
N ASP A 78 -8.27 -8.07 -12.49
CA ASP A 78 -6.83 -7.98 -12.80
C ASP A 78 -6.22 -6.73 -12.15
N ASN A 79 -6.91 -5.59 -12.23
CA ASN A 79 -6.45 -4.37 -11.57
C ASN A 79 -6.49 -4.50 -10.04
N CYS A 80 -7.49 -5.16 -9.47
CA CYS A 80 -7.59 -5.39 -8.02
C CYS A 80 -6.49 -6.33 -7.53
N GLN A 81 -6.24 -7.44 -8.21
CA GLN A 81 -5.18 -8.38 -7.88
C GLN A 81 -3.79 -7.74 -8.03
N ARG A 82 -3.59 -6.94 -9.10
CA ARG A 82 -2.33 -6.22 -9.28
C ARG A 82 -2.10 -5.19 -8.20
N ALA A 83 -3.12 -4.45 -7.80
CA ALA A 83 -3.03 -3.52 -6.68
C ALA A 83 -2.72 -4.24 -5.37
N ALA A 84 -3.35 -5.39 -5.10
CA ALA A 84 -3.08 -6.22 -3.93
C ALA A 84 -1.63 -6.72 -3.91
N GLN A 85 -1.10 -7.17 -5.05
CA GLN A 85 0.28 -7.62 -5.17
C GLN A 85 1.31 -6.56 -4.80
N LEU A 86 1.00 -5.29 -5.06
CA LEU A 86 1.93 -4.17 -4.90
C LEU A 86 1.71 -3.35 -3.63
N CYS A 87 0.56 -3.50 -2.97
CA CYS A 87 0.09 -2.55 -1.95
C CYS A 87 0.95 -2.47 -0.68
N LYS A 88 1.77 -3.47 -0.41
CA LYS A 88 2.67 -3.50 0.75
C LYS A 88 4.15 -3.33 0.36
N ALA A 89 4.46 -3.29 -0.93
CA ALA A 89 5.84 -3.28 -1.42
C ALA A 89 6.61 -1.99 -1.13
N ASP A 90 5.93 -0.91 -0.83
CA ASP A 90 6.56 0.36 -0.40
C ASP A 90 7.09 0.30 1.05
N LEU A 91 6.57 -0.61 1.89
CA LEU A 91 7.01 -0.78 3.28
C LEU A 91 8.48 -1.19 3.40
N VAL A 92 9.04 -1.83 2.37
CA VAL A 92 10.45 -2.23 2.33
C VAL A 92 11.34 -1.24 1.58
N THR A 93 10.89 0.00 1.45
CA THR A 93 11.68 1.10 0.87
C THR A 93 12.26 1.98 1.98
N ASP A 94 13.46 2.52 1.74
CA ASP A 94 14.13 3.41 2.70
C ASP A 94 13.25 4.62 3.06
N MET A 95 12.50 5.15 2.06
CA MET A 95 11.63 6.30 2.26
C MET A 95 10.50 5.99 3.27
N VAL A 96 9.85 4.84 3.16
CA VAL A 96 8.78 4.46 4.11
C VAL A 96 9.37 3.99 5.43
N GLY A 97 10.55 3.36 5.41
CA GLY A 97 11.29 3.02 6.64
C GLY A 97 11.64 4.25 7.48
N GLU A 98 12.06 5.34 6.84
CA GLU A 98 12.37 6.61 7.51
C GLU A 98 11.10 7.43 7.84
N PHE A 99 10.09 7.38 6.97
CA PHE A 99 8.83 8.13 7.10
C PHE A 99 7.61 7.20 6.99
N PRO A 100 7.26 6.46 8.06
CA PRO A 100 6.16 5.47 8.04
C PRO A 100 4.80 6.04 7.64
N ASP A 101 4.55 7.31 7.91
CA ASP A 101 3.31 8.00 7.54
C ASP A 101 3.11 8.11 6.02
N LEU A 102 4.15 7.88 5.24
CA LEU A 102 4.11 7.92 3.77
C LEU A 102 3.71 6.57 3.14
N GLN A 103 3.47 5.53 3.94
CA GLN A 103 2.99 4.25 3.43
C GLN A 103 1.71 4.43 2.59
N GLY A 104 1.64 3.74 1.47
CA GLY A 104 0.58 3.87 0.47
C GLY A 104 0.74 5.08 -0.43
N ILE A 105 1.10 6.25 0.10
CA ILE A 105 1.39 7.44 -0.71
C ILE A 105 2.60 7.17 -1.60
N MET A 106 3.69 6.70 -1.02
CA MET A 106 4.90 6.34 -1.77
C MET A 106 4.64 5.15 -2.69
N GLY A 107 3.83 4.18 -2.25
CA GLY A 107 3.38 3.07 -3.08
C GLY A 107 2.73 3.55 -4.37
N ARG A 108 1.83 4.54 -4.30
CA ARG A 108 1.23 5.17 -5.49
C ARG A 108 2.27 5.84 -6.40
N TYR A 109 3.21 6.59 -5.81
CA TYR A 109 4.25 7.27 -6.60
C TYR A 109 5.16 6.26 -7.30
N TYR A 110 5.60 5.23 -6.61
CA TYR A 110 6.43 4.18 -7.20
C TYR A 110 5.70 3.37 -8.26
N ALA A 111 4.41 3.04 -8.04
CA ALA A 111 3.58 2.39 -9.04
C ALA A 111 3.44 3.25 -10.30
N THR A 112 3.18 4.55 -10.14
CA THR A 112 3.08 5.50 -11.25
C THR A 112 4.40 5.61 -12.03
N HIS A 113 5.53 5.69 -11.31
CA HIS A 113 6.86 5.72 -11.92
C HIS A 113 7.18 4.39 -12.62
N GLY A 114 6.77 3.28 -12.04
CA GLY A 114 6.87 1.93 -12.61
C GLY A 114 5.96 1.67 -13.80
N ARG A 115 5.19 2.68 -14.26
CA ARG A 115 4.23 2.64 -15.37
C ARG A 115 3.05 1.69 -15.14
N GLU A 116 2.69 1.47 -13.89
CA GLU A 116 1.42 0.81 -13.55
C GLU A 116 0.23 1.70 -13.95
N LYS A 117 -0.93 1.08 -14.19
CA LYS A 117 -2.15 1.83 -14.49
C LYS A 117 -2.48 2.78 -13.31
N LYS A 118 -2.97 3.97 -13.60
CA LYS A 118 -3.36 4.97 -12.56
C LYS A 118 -4.33 4.41 -11.53
N ALA A 119 -5.23 3.52 -11.95
CA ALA A 119 -6.18 2.87 -11.05
C ALA A 119 -5.47 2.01 -9.99
N ILE A 120 -4.40 1.30 -10.36
CA ILE A 120 -3.59 0.48 -9.46
C ILE A 120 -2.89 1.35 -8.43
N GLY A 121 -2.18 2.39 -8.88
CA GLY A 121 -1.49 3.31 -7.95
C GLY A 121 -2.46 3.99 -6.99
N ARG A 122 -3.65 4.38 -7.47
CA ARG A 122 -4.68 4.97 -6.63
C ARG A 122 -5.21 3.98 -5.58
N ALA A 123 -5.46 2.74 -5.95
CA ALA A 123 -5.91 1.70 -5.03
C ALA A 123 -4.86 1.40 -3.95
N ILE A 124 -3.57 1.43 -4.30
CA ILE A 124 -2.45 1.26 -3.36
C ILE A 124 -2.47 2.35 -2.27
N GLU A 125 -2.73 3.61 -2.61
CA GLU A 125 -2.84 4.67 -1.60
C GLU A 125 -4.14 4.55 -0.80
N GLU A 126 -5.26 4.38 -1.48
CA GLU A 126 -6.59 4.44 -0.89
C GLU A 126 -6.91 3.27 0.06
N HIS A 127 -6.24 2.11 -0.08
CA HIS A 127 -6.59 0.95 0.77
C HIS A 127 -6.28 1.15 2.25
N TYR A 128 -5.42 2.11 2.60
CA TYR A 128 -5.18 2.47 3.99
C TYR A 128 -6.30 3.34 4.59
N HIS A 129 -7.18 3.91 3.76
CA HIS A 129 -8.29 4.71 4.23
C HIS A 129 -9.50 3.87 4.67
N PRO A 130 -10.27 4.31 5.68
CA PRO A 130 -9.95 5.39 6.59
C PRO A 130 -8.84 4.99 7.58
N ARG A 131 -7.92 5.90 7.91
CA ARG A 131 -6.85 5.67 8.90
C ARG A 131 -7.31 5.93 10.33
N HIS A 132 -8.32 6.77 10.48
CA HIS A 132 -8.92 7.15 11.76
C HIS A 132 -10.39 7.52 11.58
N ALA A 133 -11.13 7.70 12.69
CA ALA A 133 -12.50 8.15 12.64
C ALA A 133 -12.60 9.54 11.98
N GLY A 134 -13.51 9.68 11.01
CA GLY A 134 -13.68 10.92 10.23
C GLY A 134 -12.74 11.08 9.04
N ASP A 135 -11.83 10.13 8.80
CA ASP A 135 -11.00 10.14 7.59
C ASP A 135 -11.82 9.83 6.33
N ALA A 136 -11.30 10.23 5.17
CA ALA A 136 -11.93 9.97 3.89
C ALA A 136 -11.99 8.46 3.60
N LEU A 137 -13.10 8.02 3.00
CA LEU A 137 -13.21 6.65 2.49
C LEU A 137 -12.51 6.52 1.13
N PRO A 138 -12.07 5.30 0.75
CA PRO A 138 -11.55 5.04 -0.59
C PRO A 138 -12.57 5.46 -1.65
N GLN A 139 -12.14 6.22 -2.64
CA GLN A 139 -13.02 6.75 -3.67
C GLN A 139 -13.13 5.80 -4.88
N SER A 140 -12.02 5.14 -5.22
CA SER A 140 -12.00 4.19 -6.33
C SER A 140 -12.58 2.84 -5.92
N LYS A 141 -13.21 2.13 -6.87
CA LYS A 141 -13.76 0.80 -6.64
C LYS A 141 -12.67 -0.20 -6.24
N ALA A 142 -11.55 -0.22 -6.96
CA ALA A 142 -10.40 -1.06 -6.62
C ALA A 142 -9.82 -0.72 -5.23
N GLY A 143 -9.77 0.57 -4.84
CA GLY A 143 -9.35 0.99 -3.51
C GLY A 143 -10.27 0.48 -2.41
N ARG A 144 -11.60 0.51 -2.62
CA ARG A 144 -12.59 -0.05 -1.68
C ARG A 144 -12.44 -1.55 -1.52
N ILE A 145 -12.33 -2.27 -2.65
CA ILE A 145 -12.15 -3.72 -2.65
C ILE A 145 -10.88 -4.10 -1.88
N LEU A 146 -9.77 -3.46 -2.17
CA LEU A 146 -8.50 -3.73 -1.50
C LEU A 146 -8.53 -3.35 -0.03
N ALA A 147 -9.17 -2.23 0.33
CA ALA A 147 -9.34 -1.82 1.72
C ALA A 147 -10.16 -2.81 2.54
N VAL A 148 -11.21 -3.37 1.95
CA VAL A 148 -12.04 -4.41 2.58
C VAL A 148 -11.25 -5.71 2.70
N ALA A 149 -10.57 -6.13 1.63
CA ALA A 149 -9.75 -7.33 1.63
C ALA A 149 -8.68 -7.30 2.73
N ASP A 150 -7.93 -6.21 2.84
CA ASP A 150 -6.85 -6.06 3.83
C ASP A 150 -7.37 -6.13 5.28
N ARG A 151 -8.53 -5.53 5.55
CA ARG A 151 -9.15 -5.56 6.88
C ARG A 151 -9.72 -6.92 7.21
N ILE A 152 -10.39 -7.58 6.26
CA ILE A 152 -10.95 -8.93 6.45
C ILE A 152 -9.83 -9.93 6.69
N ASP A 153 -8.74 -9.91 5.90
CA ASP A 153 -7.59 -10.78 6.11
C ASP A 153 -7.00 -10.59 7.50
N SER A 154 -6.83 -9.35 7.93
CA SER A 154 -6.27 -9.05 9.26
C SER A 154 -7.20 -9.50 10.39
N LEU A 155 -8.48 -9.18 10.31
CA LEU A 155 -9.47 -9.54 11.35
C LEU A 155 -9.61 -11.06 11.48
N ILE A 156 -9.86 -11.73 10.37
CA ILE A 156 -10.05 -13.19 10.39
C ILE A 156 -8.76 -13.90 10.81
N GLY A 157 -7.61 -13.45 10.32
CA GLY A 157 -6.32 -14.01 10.70
C GLY A 157 -6.07 -13.90 12.21
N LEU A 158 -6.22 -12.71 12.79
CA LEU A 158 -6.01 -12.49 14.23
C LEU A 158 -7.01 -13.31 15.08
N PHE A 159 -8.28 -13.34 14.70
CA PHE A 159 -9.25 -14.20 15.39
C PHE A 159 -8.90 -15.70 15.30
N ALA A 160 -8.41 -16.15 14.15
CA ALA A 160 -8.04 -17.55 13.95
C ALA A 160 -6.88 -18.00 14.84
N VAL A 161 -5.96 -17.08 15.18
CA VAL A 161 -4.84 -17.34 16.10
C VAL A 161 -5.17 -16.96 17.55
N GLY A 162 -6.43 -16.65 17.85
CA GLY A 162 -6.91 -16.41 19.23
C GLY A 162 -6.65 -14.98 19.74
N GLU A 163 -6.23 -14.06 18.91
CA GLU A 163 -6.09 -12.66 19.29
C GLU A 163 -7.42 -11.91 19.15
N PHE A 164 -8.00 -11.53 20.26
CA PHE A 164 -9.27 -10.80 20.33
C PHE A 164 -9.03 -9.35 20.75
N PRO A 165 -9.78 -8.38 20.15
CA PRO A 165 -9.70 -7.00 20.59
C PRO A 165 -10.13 -6.89 22.08
N SER A 166 -9.33 -6.16 22.84
CA SER A 166 -9.59 -5.84 24.26
C SER A 166 -10.57 -4.71 24.42
#